data_40bed9b273a2afedc84d9caa80ad1440
#
_entry.id   40bed9b273a2afedc84d9caa80ad1440
#
_cell.length_a   1.000
_cell.length_b   1.000
_cell.length_c   1.000
_cell.angle_alpha   90.00
_cell.angle_beta   90.00
_cell.angle_gamma   90.00
#
_symmetry.space_group_name_H-M   'P 1'
#
loop_
_entity.id
_entity.type
_entity.pdbx_description
1 polymer ?
#
loop_
_entity_poly.entity_id
_entity_poly.type
_entity_poly.pdbx_seq_one_letter_code
_entity_poly.pdbx_strand_id
1 'polypeptide(L)'
;LGSWRSKPAVASVPVTAIDPYLASVAELVTEESDTGISLSRALASDHVAWRDEYAASKDPSGVGVERNVFRYHAGEVTLRLSGFSPLSDVVRVILAGLRAGATFNISSAEDLPDDLMTLLRNAPAHLGTLGHYVVEPERAFASRVAGDLPERVRLLGGRTDGLAVALDGAPEVAIYGDEVT
;
A
#
# COMPACT_ATOMS: atom_id res chain seq x y z
N LEU A 1 36.14 4.30 3.64
CA LEU A 1 35.41 4.63 2.39
C LEU A 1 34.63 3.40 1.99
N GLY A 2 33.36 3.30 2.46
CA GLY A 2 32.46 2.20 2.18
C GLY A 2 32.00 2.24 0.73
N SER A 3 32.29 1.19 -0.02
CA SER A 3 31.75 0.95 -1.36
C SER A 3 30.24 0.79 -1.27
N TRP A 4 29.48 1.74 -1.78
CA TRP A 4 28.07 1.58 -2.05
C TRP A 4 27.91 0.50 -3.11
N ARG A 5 27.48 -0.67 -2.71
CA ARG A 5 27.11 -1.71 -3.68
C ARG A 5 25.89 -1.22 -4.44
N SER A 6 26.02 -1.09 -5.73
CA SER A 6 24.89 -0.84 -6.64
C SER A 6 23.81 -1.89 -6.33
N LYS A 7 22.56 -1.41 -6.11
CA LYS A 7 21.40 -2.30 -5.96
C LYS A 7 21.38 -3.23 -7.19
N PRO A 8 21.34 -4.55 -7.01
CA PRO A 8 21.32 -5.46 -8.16
C PRO A 8 20.11 -5.11 -9.03
N ALA A 9 20.31 -5.11 -10.34
CA ALA A 9 19.22 -4.94 -11.30
C ALA A 9 18.14 -5.99 -10.98
N VAL A 10 16.90 -5.53 -10.79
CA VAL A 10 15.77 -6.43 -10.57
C VAL A 10 15.69 -7.35 -11.79
N ALA A 11 15.93 -8.63 -11.60
CA ALA A 11 15.80 -9.62 -12.65
C ALA A 11 14.37 -9.53 -13.20
N SER A 12 14.22 -9.53 -14.52
CA SER A 12 12.89 -9.50 -15.14
C SER A 12 12.11 -10.72 -14.69
N VAL A 13 11.10 -10.47 -13.83
CA VAL A 13 10.16 -11.52 -13.40
C VAL A 13 9.29 -11.85 -14.59
N PRO A 14 9.13 -13.13 -14.95
CA PRO A 14 8.17 -13.51 -16.00
C PRO A 14 6.78 -12.99 -15.62
N VAL A 15 6.08 -12.36 -16.56
CA VAL A 15 4.71 -11.83 -16.39
C VAL A 15 3.77 -12.91 -15.85
N THR A 16 4.01 -14.17 -16.19
CA THR A 16 3.26 -15.34 -15.68
C THR A 16 3.39 -15.60 -14.18
N ALA A 17 4.32 -14.94 -13.48
CA ALA A 17 4.47 -15.05 -12.03
C ALA A 17 3.66 -14.01 -11.25
N ILE A 18 3.15 -12.98 -11.93
CA ILE A 18 2.31 -11.94 -11.34
C ILE A 18 0.87 -12.46 -11.27
N ASP A 19 0.21 -12.22 -10.16
CA ASP A 19 -1.20 -12.57 -10.00
C ASP A 19 -2.04 -11.87 -11.09
N PRO A 20 -2.84 -12.62 -11.89
CA PRO A 20 -3.63 -12.05 -12.98
C PRO A 20 -4.59 -10.95 -12.54
N TYR A 21 -5.10 -11.05 -11.31
CA TYR A 21 -5.98 -10.04 -10.77
C TYR A 21 -5.25 -8.71 -10.52
N LEU A 22 -4.04 -8.76 -9.95
CA LEU A 22 -3.22 -7.56 -9.78
C LEU A 22 -2.85 -6.93 -11.13
N ALA A 23 -2.60 -7.74 -12.14
CA ALA A 23 -2.38 -7.25 -13.50
C ALA A 23 -3.61 -6.51 -14.04
N SER A 24 -4.83 -7.05 -13.87
CA SER A 24 -6.06 -6.39 -14.33
C SER A 24 -6.33 -5.06 -13.60
N VAL A 25 -5.98 -4.94 -12.32
CA VAL A 25 -6.07 -3.67 -11.60
C VAL A 25 -5.07 -2.65 -12.15
N ALA A 26 -3.86 -3.07 -12.50
CA ALA A 26 -2.85 -2.20 -13.07
C ALA A 26 -3.25 -1.68 -14.46
N GLU A 27 -3.96 -2.47 -15.25
CA GLU A 27 -4.44 -2.11 -16.60
C GLU A 27 -5.49 -0.99 -16.61
N LEU A 28 -6.10 -0.66 -15.47
CA LEU A 28 -7.01 0.48 -15.34
C LEU A 28 -6.32 1.83 -15.57
N VAL A 29 -5.01 1.86 -15.40
CA VAL A 29 -4.20 3.06 -15.61
C VAL A 29 -3.34 2.82 -16.85
N THR A 30 -3.66 3.52 -17.95
CA THR A 30 -2.81 3.54 -19.13
C THR A 30 -1.44 4.12 -18.78
N GLU A 31 -0.36 3.56 -19.33
CA GLU A 31 1.05 3.84 -18.97
C GLU A 31 1.55 5.28 -19.18
N GLU A 32 0.69 6.20 -19.57
CA GLU A 32 0.99 7.63 -19.66
C GLU A 32 0.80 8.33 -18.31
N SER A 33 1.53 7.89 -17.27
CA SER A 33 1.57 8.68 -16.06
C SER A 33 2.78 9.62 -16.10
N ASP A 34 2.55 10.91 -15.85
CA ASP A 34 3.59 11.95 -15.70
C ASP A 34 4.63 11.63 -14.61
N THR A 35 4.35 10.66 -13.76
CA THR A 35 5.21 10.26 -12.63
C THR A 35 6.30 9.26 -13.03
N GLY A 36 6.26 8.72 -14.25
CA GLY A 36 7.25 7.72 -14.72
C GLY A 36 7.20 6.38 -13.98
N ILE A 37 6.20 6.16 -13.14
CA ILE A 37 5.99 4.90 -12.43
C ILE A 37 5.40 3.89 -13.41
N SER A 38 6.17 2.87 -13.72
CA SER A 38 5.67 1.71 -14.46
C SER A 38 5.03 0.73 -13.49
N LEU A 39 3.70 0.64 -13.47
CA LEU A 39 2.96 -0.28 -12.61
C LEU A 39 3.36 -1.74 -12.83
N SER A 40 3.68 -2.12 -14.06
CA SER A 40 4.17 -3.46 -14.37
C SER A 40 5.52 -3.77 -13.72
N ARG A 41 6.44 -2.79 -13.70
CA ARG A 41 7.73 -2.91 -13.00
C ARG A 41 7.54 -2.94 -11.49
N ALA A 42 6.62 -2.13 -10.97
CA ALA A 42 6.28 -2.10 -9.56
C ALA A 42 5.71 -3.46 -9.10
N LEU A 43 4.76 -4.03 -9.84
CA LEU A 43 4.21 -5.36 -9.56
C LEU A 43 5.29 -6.45 -9.58
N ALA A 44 6.21 -6.40 -10.54
CA ALA A 44 7.33 -7.34 -10.60
C ALA A 44 8.25 -7.21 -9.38
N SER A 45 8.56 -5.98 -8.98
CA SER A 45 9.36 -5.69 -7.77
C SER A 45 8.66 -6.18 -6.51
N ASP A 46 7.37 -5.89 -6.36
CA ASP A 46 6.56 -6.32 -5.22
C ASP A 46 6.45 -7.85 -5.14
N HIS A 47 6.32 -8.53 -6.28
CA HIS A 47 6.30 -9.99 -6.33
C HIS A 47 7.60 -10.60 -5.78
N VAL A 48 8.75 -10.05 -6.18
CA VAL A 48 10.06 -10.50 -5.69
C VAL A 48 10.20 -10.21 -4.19
N ALA A 49 9.90 -8.98 -3.77
CA ALA A 49 10.00 -8.59 -2.37
C ALA A 49 9.08 -9.43 -1.48
N TRP A 50 7.85 -9.69 -1.94
CA TRP A 50 6.92 -10.54 -1.21
C TRP A 50 7.44 -11.95 -1.05
N ARG A 51 7.88 -12.59 -2.14
CA ARG A 51 8.37 -13.97 -2.12
C ARG A 51 9.62 -14.14 -1.24
N ASP A 52 10.56 -13.22 -1.38
CA ASP A 52 11.91 -13.39 -0.81
C ASP A 52 12.04 -12.80 0.60
N GLU A 53 11.16 -11.87 0.96
CA GLU A 53 11.23 -11.16 2.24
C GLU A 53 9.95 -11.30 3.07
N TYR A 54 8.82 -10.77 2.58
CA TYR A 54 7.65 -10.54 3.40
C TYR A 54 6.80 -11.78 3.66
N ALA A 55 6.73 -12.72 2.72
CA ALA A 55 6.04 -13.99 2.90
C ALA A 55 6.89 -15.04 3.65
N ALA A 56 8.19 -14.78 3.80
CA ALA A 56 9.11 -15.71 4.42
C ALA A 56 9.07 -15.62 5.95
N SER A 57 9.04 -16.78 6.61
CA SER A 57 9.31 -16.87 8.05
C SER A 57 10.81 -17.04 8.27
N LYS A 58 11.41 -16.16 9.05
CA LYS A 58 12.85 -16.14 9.30
C LYS A 58 13.14 -16.44 10.77
N ASP A 59 14.10 -17.29 11.02
CA ASP A 59 14.68 -17.52 12.36
C ASP A 59 16.09 -16.92 12.39
N PRO A 60 16.24 -15.64 12.79
CA PRO A 60 17.55 -14.98 12.81
C PRO A 60 18.46 -15.46 13.95
N SER A 61 17.91 -16.13 14.98
CA SER A 61 18.68 -16.58 16.13
C SER A 61 19.54 -17.80 15.82
N GLY A 62 19.02 -18.74 15.00
CA GLY A 62 19.74 -19.97 14.65
C GLY A 62 20.15 -20.83 15.85
N VAL A 63 19.52 -20.64 17.02
CA VAL A 63 19.87 -21.33 18.26
C VAL A 63 19.13 -22.65 18.32
N GLY A 64 19.86 -23.78 18.32
CA GLY A 64 19.28 -25.12 18.19
C GLY A 64 18.29 -25.55 19.28
N VAL A 65 18.23 -24.83 20.39
CA VAL A 65 17.36 -25.11 21.55
C VAL A 65 16.15 -24.17 21.62
N GLU A 66 16.13 -23.08 20.82
CA GLU A 66 15.09 -22.08 20.79
C GLU A 66 14.88 -21.60 19.35
N ARG A 67 13.63 -21.39 18.96
CA ARG A 67 13.28 -20.91 17.64
C ARG A 67 12.55 -19.58 17.73
N ASN A 68 13.21 -18.51 17.28
CA ASN A 68 12.65 -17.15 17.23
C ASN A 68 12.21 -16.85 15.80
N VAL A 69 10.90 -16.94 15.53
CA VAL A 69 10.38 -16.78 14.18
C VAL A 69 9.86 -15.37 13.97
N PHE A 70 10.50 -14.64 13.06
CA PHE A 70 10.00 -13.38 12.53
C PHE A 70 9.17 -13.63 11.26
N ARG A 71 8.01 -13.03 11.23
CA ARG A 71 7.12 -13.01 10.05
C ARG A 71 6.32 -11.73 10.01
N TYR A 72 6.01 -11.29 8.82
CA TYR A 72 5.08 -10.18 8.62
C TYR A 72 3.65 -10.71 8.68
N HIS A 73 2.76 -9.91 9.25
CA HIS A 73 1.33 -10.16 9.26
C HIS A 73 0.63 -9.06 8.47
N ALA A 74 -0.39 -9.43 7.73
CA ALA A 74 -1.29 -8.47 7.13
C ALA A 74 -1.94 -7.63 8.24
N GLY A 75 -2.02 -6.34 8.02
CA GLY A 75 -2.61 -5.38 8.95
C GLY A 75 -3.69 -4.54 8.29
N GLU A 76 -4.36 -3.74 9.10
CA GLU A 76 -5.30 -2.75 8.62
C GLU A 76 -4.58 -1.42 8.32
N VAL A 77 -4.99 -0.75 7.24
CA VAL A 77 -4.47 0.55 6.86
C VAL A 77 -5.61 1.43 6.34
N THR A 78 -5.63 2.69 6.77
CA THR A 78 -6.51 3.70 6.22
C THR A 78 -5.75 4.47 5.14
N LEU A 79 -6.24 4.39 3.89
CA LEU A 79 -5.75 5.21 2.78
C LEU A 79 -6.54 6.50 2.75
N ARG A 80 -5.85 7.64 2.86
CA ARG A 80 -6.45 8.96 2.63
C ARG A 80 -5.96 9.50 1.30
N LEU A 81 -6.92 9.70 0.38
CA LEU A 81 -6.67 10.23 -0.95
C LEU A 81 -7.13 11.69 -0.97
N SER A 82 -6.20 12.61 -1.09
CA SER A 82 -6.49 14.03 -1.26
C SER A 82 -6.72 14.34 -2.74
N GLY A 83 -7.51 15.40 -3.06
CA GLY A 83 -8.06 15.65 -4.39
C GLY A 83 -7.07 15.92 -5.54
N PHE A 84 -5.76 15.73 -5.32
CA PHE A 84 -4.72 15.90 -6.33
C PHE A 84 -3.81 14.67 -6.48
N SER A 85 -4.22 13.53 -5.94
CA SER A 85 -3.43 12.30 -6.08
C SER A 85 -3.60 11.73 -7.48
N PRO A 86 -2.53 11.53 -8.26
CA PRO A 86 -2.62 10.84 -9.54
C PRO A 86 -3.22 9.45 -9.36
N LEU A 87 -4.08 9.03 -10.28
CA LEU A 87 -4.70 7.69 -10.21
C LEU A 87 -3.66 6.58 -10.24
N SER A 88 -2.54 6.78 -10.94
CA SER A 88 -1.40 5.86 -10.95
C SER A 88 -0.83 5.60 -9.55
N ASP A 89 -0.69 6.65 -8.74
CA ASP A 89 -0.17 6.53 -7.39
C ASP A 89 -1.17 5.83 -6.47
N VAL A 90 -2.46 6.16 -6.64
CA VAL A 90 -3.55 5.49 -5.93
C VAL A 90 -3.54 3.99 -6.23
N VAL A 91 -3.53 3.62 -7.51
CA VAL A 91 -3.49 2.22 -7.95
C VAL A 91 -2.20 1.54 -7.48
N ARG A 92 -1.06 2.21 -7.54
CA ARG A 92 0.22 1.66 -7.04
C ARG A 92 0.16 1.26 -5.57
N VAL A 93 -0.39 2.12 -4.71
CA VAL A 93 -0.52 1.83 -3.28
C VAL A 93 -1.55 0.74 -3.02
N ILE A 94 -2.66 0.75 -3.74
CA ILE A 94 -3.68 -0.30 -3.66
C ILE A 94 -3.11 -1.67 -4.06
N LEU A 95 -2.34 -1.75 -5.14
CA LEU A 95 -1.69 -2.98 -5.59
C LEU A 95 -0.75 -3.55 -4.53
N ALA A 96 0.03 -2.70 -3.88
CA ALA A 96 0.90 -3.11 -2.77
C ALA A 96 0.08 -3.66 -1.58
N GLY A 97 -1.02 -2.98 -1.22
CA GLY A 97 -1.94 -3.43 -0.16
C GLY A 97 -2.62 -4.76 -0.48
N LEU A 98 -3.14 -4.91 -1.70
CA LEU A 98 -3.71 -6.18 -2.18
C LEU A 98 -2.68 -7.31 -2.11
N ARG A 99 -1.46 -7.08 -2.59
CA ARG A 99 -0.39 -8.07 -2.55
C ARG A 99 0.00 -8.46 -1.13
N ALA A 100 -0.02 -7.51 -0.20
CA ALA A 100 0.30 -7.73 1.20
C ALA A 100 -0.83 -8.43 2.00
N GLY A 101 -1.98 -8.65 1.40
CA GLY A 101 -3.14 -9.20 2.11
C GLY A 101 -3.77 -8.24 3.11
N ALA A 102 -3.53 -6.93 2.96
CA ALA A 102 -4.02 -5.93 3.90
C ALA A 102 -5.54 -5.73 3.81
N THR A 103 -6.17 -5.42 4.95
CA THR A 103 -7.48 -4.78 4.95
C THR A 103 -7.28 -3.28 4.85
N PHE A 104 -7.85 -2.64 3.84
CA PHE A 104 -7.69 -1.21 3.66
C PHE A 104 -9.05 -0.49 3.59
N ASN A 105 -9.12 0.58 4.37
CA ASN A 105 -10.22 1.52 4.37
C ASN A 105 -9.82 2.73 3.53
N ILE A 106 -10.63 3.11 2.57
CA ILE A 106 -10.34 4.23 1.67
C ILE A 106 -11.23 5.42 2.05
N SER A 107 -10.59 6.54 2.34
CA SER A 107 -11.23 7.85 2.44
C SER A 107 -10.71 8.71 1.29
N SER A 108 -11.59 9.18 0.43
CA SER A 108 -11.23 9.97 -0.74
C SER A 108 -11.90 11.35 -0.69
N ALA A 109 -11.22 12.37 -1.19
CA ALA A 109 -11.81 13.69 -1.36
C ALA A 109 -12.81 13.74 -2.52
N GLU A 110 -12.65 12.86 -3.50
CA GLU A 110 -13.45 12.72 -4.71
C GLU A 110 -13.79 11.26 -4.97
N ASP A 111 -14.79 11.00 -5.80
CA ASP A 111 -15.15 9.64 -6.19
C ASP A 111 -14.02 8.96 -6.97
N LEU A 112 -13.75 7.71 -6.62
CA LEU A 112 -12.86 6.85 -7.41
C LEU A 112 -13.60 6.28 -8.63
N PRO A 113 -12.86 5.92 -9.70
CA PRO A 113 -13.46 5.29 -10.86
C PRO A 113 -14.26 4.03 -10.51
N ASP A 114 -15.45 3.88 -11.10
CA ASP A 114 -16.35 2.75 -10.84
C ASP A 114 -15.71 1.40 -11.16
N ASP A 115 -14.89 1.35 -12.20
CA ASP A 115 -14.16 0.14 -12.60
C ASP A 115 -13.18 -0.31 -11.51
N LEU A 116 -12.42 0.64 -10.93
CA LEU A 116 -11.53 0.37 -9.81
C LEU A 116 -12.32 -0.12 -8.60
N MET A 117 -13.41 0.55 -8.26
CA MET A 117 -14.24 0.18 -7.12
C MET A 117 -14.90 -1.19 -7.31
N THR A 118 -15.27 -1.53 -8.54
CA THR A 118 -15.82 -2.87 -8.88
C THR A 118 -14.77 -3.95 -8.66
N LEU A 119 -13.54 -3.75 -9.12
CA LEU A 119 -12.45 -4.67 -8.85
C LEU A 119 -12.21 -4.79 -7.35
N LEU A 120 -12.03 -3.70 -6.61
CA LEU A 120 -11.71 -3.75 -5.19
C LEU A 120 -12.75 -4.52 -4.34
N ARG A 121 -14.04 -4.38 -4.68
CA ARG A 121 -15.12 -5.12 -4.00
C ARG A 121 -15.13 -6.61 -4.31
N ASN A 122 -14.53 -7.02 -5.42
CA ASN A 122 -14.47 -8.41 -5.88
C ASN A 122 -13.07 -9.03 -5.76
N ALA A 123 -12.22 -8.46 -4.90
CA ALA A 123 -10.86 -8.97 -4.72
C ALA A 123 -10.87 -10.43 -4.25
N PRO A 124 -10.02 -11.30 -4.85
CA PRO A 124 -9.88 -12.68 -4.42
C PRO A 124 -9.44 -12.81 -2.96
N ALA A 125 -9.95 -13.81 -2.25
CA ALA A 125 -9.71 -14.01 -0.82
C ALA A 125 -8.24 -14.23 -0.41
N HIS A 126 -7.36 -14.54 -1.36
CA HIS A 126 -5.92 -14.68 -1.11
C HIS A 126 -5.14 -13.36 -1.21
N LEU A 127 -5.81 -12.29 -1.60
CA LEU A 127 -5.28 -10.92 -1.64
C LEU A 127 -5.85 -10.08 -0.48
N GLY A 128 -5.42 -8.82 -0.41
CA GLY A 128 -6.01 -7.84 0.48
C GLY A 128 -7.47 -7.54 0.12
N THR A 129 -8.17 -6.92 1.04
CA THR A 129 -9.60 -6.64 0.88
C THR A 129 -9.92 -5.18 1.18
N LEU A 130 -10.92 -4.64 0.48
CA LEU A 130 -11.52 -3.36 0.81
C LEU A 130 -12.44 -3.54 2.02
N GLY A 131 -12.16 -2.81 3.10
CA GLY A 131 -13.04 -2.71 4.27
C GLY A 131 -14.14 -1.67 4.02
N HIS A 132 -13.80 -0.40 4.13
CA HIS A 132 -14.74 0.70 3.93
C HIS A 132 -14.27 1.64 2.82
N TYR A 133 -15.23 2.25 2.14
CA TYR A 133 -15.00 3.35 1.21
C TYR A 133 -15.91 4.50 1.54
N VAL A 134 -15.35 5.70 1.69
CA VAL A 134 -16.10 6.92 1.97
C VAL A 134 -15.52 8.10 1.18
N VAL A 135 -16.41 8.92 0.61
CA VAL A 135 -16.04 10.20 0.02
C VAL A 135 -16.33 11.30 1.03
N GLU A 136 -15.29 11.98 1.46
CA GLU A 136 -15.41 12.98 2.52
C GLU A 136 -14.32 14.07 2.37
N PRO A 137 -14.60 15.32 2.75
CA PRO A 137 -13.61 16.38 2.76
C PRO A 137 -12.58 16.14 3.89
N GLU A 138 -11.39 16.78 3.76
CA GLU A 138 -10.25 16.63 4.68
C GLU A 138 -10.65 16.83 6.16
N ARG A 139 -11.48 17.84 6.42
CA ARG A 139 -11.92 18.14 7.78
C ARG A 139 -12.78 17.01 8.39
N ALA A 140 -13.63 16.37 7.60
CA ALA A 140 -14.47 15.27 8.05
C ALA A 140 -13.60 14.03 8.33
N PHE A 141 -12.66 13.74 7.43
CA PHE A 141 -11.66 12.70 7.65
C PHE A 141 -10.90 12.89 8.96
N ALA A 142 -10.29 14.07 9.16
CA ALA A 142 -9.53 14.38 10.36
C ALA A 142 -10.36 14.22 11.64
N SER A 143 -11.62 14.69 11.63
CA SER A 143 -12.53 14.54 12.77
C SER A 143 -12.90 13.09 13.04
N ARG A 144 -13.13 12.30 11.99
CA ARG A 144 -13.47 10.88 12.11
C ARG A 144 -12.32 10.07 12.71
N VAL A 145 -11.11 10.21 12.17
CA VAL A 145 -9.95 9.47 12.65
C VAL A 145 -9.48 9.92 14.03
N ALA A 146 -9.75 11.16 14.44
CA ALA A 146 -9.52 11.60 15.81
C ALA A 146 -10.51 10.99 16.82
N GLY A 147 -11.71 10.60 16.37
CA GLY A 147 -12.70 9.91 17.19
C GLY A 147 -12.55 8.40 17.26
N ASP A 148 -11.91 7.81 16.24
CA ASP A 148 -11.65 6.38 16.12
C ASP A 148 -10.26 6.21 15.45
N LEU A 149 -9.23 6.10 16.30
CA LEU A 149 -7.83 6.13 15.89
C LEU A 149 -7.46 4.88 15.09
N PRO A 150 -7.10 5.00 13.81
CA PRO A 150 -6.58 3.89 13.03
C PRO A 150 -5.13 3.57 13.44
N GLU A 151 -4.72 2.32 13.37
CA GLU A 151 -3.33 1.97 13.62
C GLU A 151 -2.36 2.60 12.60
N ARG A 152 -2.79 2.67 11.34
CA ARG A 152 -1.96 3.15 10.23
C ARG A 152 -2.77 4.02 9.27
N VAL A 153 -2.20 5.14 8.90
CA VAL A 153 -2.73 6.01 7.85
C VAL A 153 -1.68 6.20 6.77
N ARG A 154 -2.05 5.92 5.53
CA ARG A 154 -1.27 6.26 4.34
C ARG A 154 -1.94 7.44 3.64
N LEU A 155 -1.24 8.56 3.55
CA LEU A 155 -1.70 9.75 2.83
C LEU A 155 -1.18 9.73 1.40
N LEU A 156 -2.04 10.08 0.46
CA LEU A 156 -1.68 10.38 -0.93
C LEU A 156 -2.15 11.81 -1.24
N GLY A 157 -1.20 12.68 -1.56
CA GLY A 157 -1.44 14.09 -1.86
C GLY A 157 -1.78 14.99 -0.65
N GLY A 158 -1.67 14.50 0.57
CA GLY A 158 -1.94 15.24 1.80
C GLY A 158 -0.66 15.55 2.59
N ARG A 159 -0.80 16.28 3.70
CA ARG A 159 0.30 16.64 4.59
C ARG A 159 0.24 15.84 5.88
N THR A 160 1.32 15.15 6.22
CA THR A 160 1.43 14.34 7.43
C THR A 160 1.36 15.17 8.70
N ASP A 161 1.96 16.35 8.71
CA ASP A 161 1.96 17.27 9.85
C ASP A 161 0.54 17.76 10.20
N GLY A 162 -0.28 18.06 9.19
CA GLY A 162 -1.67 18.45 9.41
C GLY A 162 -2.51 17.37 10.09
N LEU A 163 -2.35 16.12 9.66
CA LEU A 163 -3.02 15.00 10.30
C LEU A 163 -2.47 14.72 11.70
N ALA A 164 -1.16 14.76 11.91
CA ALA A 164 -0.55 14.57 13.22
C ALA A 164 -1.07 15.58 14.26
N VAL A 165 -1.24 16.85 13.85
CA VAL A 165 -1.86 17.87 14.70
C VAL A 165 -3.33 17.54 15.00
N ALA A 166 -4.09 17.09 14.01
CA ALA A 166 -5.50 16.73 14.20
C ALA A 166 -5.68 15.50 15.13
N LEU A 167 -4.70 14.63 15.20
CA LEU A 167 -4.64 13.47 16.09
C LEU A 167 -3.99 13.76 17.46
N ASP A 168 -3.71 15.03 17.76
CA ASP A 168 -3.00 15.46 18.98
C ASP A 168 -1.67 14.70 19.21
N GLY A 169 -0.99 14.36 18.13
CA GLY A 169 0.28 13.63 18.17
C GLY A 169 0.18 12.20 18.69
N ALA A 170 -0.98 11.54 18.56
CA ALA A 170 -1.23 10.18 19.05
C ALA A 170 -0.10 9.21 18.60
N PRO A 171 0.74 8.69 19.52
CA PRO A 171 1.91 7.89 19.17
C PRO A 171 1.56 6.50 18.66
N GLU A 172 0.34 6.03 18.90
CA GLU A 172 -0.18 4.75 18.44
C GLU A 172 -0.56 4.75 16.95
N VAL A 173 -0.67 5.93 16.31
CA VAL A 173 -1.03 6.05 14.89
C VAL A 173 0.21 6.26 14.05
N ALA A 174 0.54 5.30 13.20
CA ALA A 174 1.61 5.44 12.23
C ALA A 174 1.11 6.18 10.97
N ILE A 175 1.66 7.37 10.71
CA ILE A 175 1.30 8.19 9.55
C ILE A 175 2.41 8.12 8.51
N TYR A 176 2.06 7.69 7.30
CA TYR A 176 2.95 7.62 6.15
C TYR A 176 2.49 8.58 5.07
N GLY A 177 3.38 9.43 4.55
CA GLY A 177 3.11 10.40 3.48
C GLY A 177 3.94 10.15 2.22
N ASP A 178 3.61 10.81 1.21
CA ASP A 178 4.19 11.33 -0.02
C ASP A 178 5.05 10.45 -0.94
N GLU A 179 5.85 9.51 -0.53
CA GLU A 179 6.64 8.75 -1.50
C GLU A 179 5.88 7.51 -2.00
N VAL A 180 5.47 7.58 -3.27
CA VAL A 180 5.01 6.41 -4.04
C VAL A 180 6.13 6.02 -4.99
N THR A 181 6.77 4.88 -4.74
CA THR A 181 7.90 4.37 -5.54
C THR A 181 7.53 3.09 -6.30
#